data_952998728596d24c7f15b5ca189a749c
#
_entry.id   952998728596d24c7f15b5ca189a749c
#
_cell.length_a   1.000
_cell.length_b   1.000
_cell.length_c   1.000
_cell.angle_alpha   90.00
_cell.angle_beta   90.00
_cell.angle_gamma   90.00
#
_symmetry.space_group_name_H-M   'P 1'
#
loop_
_entity.id
_entity.type
_entity.pdbx_description
1 polymer ?
#
loop_
_entity_poly.entity_id
_entity_poly.type
_entity_poly.pdbx_seq_one_letter_code
_entity_poly.pdbx_strand_id
1 'polypeptide(L)'
;MPGLIHRNVVVKFFGQPHATEGSVNEPREREEHGLKFNEKWTYKQPPHDPGEAAERVIYWRRYDYVGSVVRKTTDGDWVRDDGLPQALERKA
;
A
#
# COMPACT_ATOMS: atom_id res chain seq x y z
N MET A 1 -6.87 8.00 15.22
CA MET A 1 -6.87 6.53 15.22
C MET A 1 -5.55 6.04 14.65
N PRO A 2 -4.81 5.26 15.41
CA PRO A 2 -3.59 4.68 14.86
C PRO A 2 -3.96 3.76 13.70
N GLY A 3 -3.13 3.76 12.69
CA GLY A 3 -3.34 2.92 11.53
C GLY A 3 -4.14 3.53 10.41
N LEU A 4 -4.72 4.71 10.61
CA LEU A 4 -5.42 5.41 9.54
C LEU A 4 -4.44 6.30 8.79
N ILE A 5 -4.37 6.16 7.47
CA ILE A 5 -3.59 7.04 6.64
C ILE A 5 -4.44 7.47 5.45
N HIS A 6 -4.26 8.71 5.03
CA HIS A 6 -4.93 9.25 3.87
C HIS A 6 -4.14 8.94 2.61
N ARG A 7 -4.85 8.85 1.49
CA ARG A 7 -4.22 8.64 0.18
C ARG A 7 -3.17 9.71 -0.11
N ASN A 8 -3.44 10.95 0.30
CA ASN A 8 -2.52 12.06 0.08
C ASN A 8 -1.20 11.87 0.81
N VAL A 9 -1.22 11.28 2.00
CA VAL A 9 -0.01 11.00 2.76
C VAL A 9 0.86 9.99 2.03
N VAL A 10 0.24 8.96 1.45
CA VAL A 10 0.96 7.94 0.69
C VAL A 10 1.58 8.56 -0.57
N VAL A 11 0.82 9.37 -1.29
CA VAL A 11 1.33 10.03 -2.49
C VAL A 11 2.45 11.00 -2.15
N LYS A 12 2.32 11.73 -1.05
CA LYS A 12 3.36 12.65 -0.62
C LYS A 12 4.65 11.92 -0.29
N PHE A 13 4.55 10.73 0.30
CA PHE A 13 5.72 9.95 0.73
C PHE A 13 6.35 9.17 -0.42
N PHE A 14 5.54 8.44 -1.18
CA PHE A 14 6.02 7.53 -2.22
C PHE A 14 5.89 8.09 -3.63
N GLY A 15 5.12 9.16 -3.82
CA GLY A 15 4.78 9.64 -5.15
C GLY A 15 3.59 8.89 -5.71
N GLN A 16 3.36 9.05 -7.02
CA GLN A 16 2.28 8.33 -7.69
C GLN A 16 2.66 6.86 -7.87
N PRO A 17 1.70 5.94 -7.73
CA PRO A 17 2.00 4.53 -7.94
C PRO A 17 2.36 4.23 -9.37
N HIS A 18 3.19 3.22 -9.58
CA HIS A 18 3.57 2.77 -10.92
C HIS A 18 2.41 2.14 -11.65
N ALA A 19 1.52 1.46 -10.92
CA ALA A 19 0.35 0.84 -11.50
C ALA A 19 -0.79 0.87 -10.50
N THR A 20 -2.01 1.00 -11.01
CA THR A 20 -3.22 0.96 -10.19
C THR A 20 -4.21 -0.02 -10.82
N GLU A 21 -5.00 -0.68 -9.97
CA GLU A 21 -6.11 -1.53 -10.40
C GLU A 21 -7.33 -1.16 -9.58
N GLY A 22 -8.48 -1.06 -10.25
CA GLY A 22 -9.69 -0.65 -9.59
C GLY A 22 -9.74 0.84 -9.32
N SER A 23 -10.66 1.25 -8.49
CA SER A 23 -10.83 2.66 -8.11
C SER A 23 -11.74 2.75 -6.90
N VAL A 24 -11.92 3.95 -6.37
CA VAL A 24 -12.86 4.18 -5.27
C VAL A 24 -14.30 3.83 -5.67
N ASN A 25 -14.60 3.84 -6.95
CA ASN A 25 -15.94 3.54 -7.46
C ASN A 25 -16.07 2.11 -8.00
N GLU A 26 -15.03 1.29 -7.89
CA GLU A 26 -15.08 -0.09 -8.36
C GLU A 26 -16.10 -0.88 -7.54
N PRO A 27 -17.15 -1.42 -8.18
CA PRO A 27 -18.20 -2.13 -7.43
C PRO A 27 -17.76 -3.50 -6.92
N ARG A 28 -16.73 -4.10 -7.56
CA ARG A 28 -16.27 -5.43 -7.15
C ARG A 28 -15.25 -5.32 -6.05
N GLU A 29 -15.43 -6.15 -5.03
CA GLU A 29 -14.48 -6.27 -3.93
C GLU A 29 -13.65 -7.53 -4.16
N ARG A 30 -12.35 -7.40 -4.11
CA ARG A 30 -11.42 -8.52 -4.26
C ARG A 30 -10.69 -8.77 -2.95
N GLU A 31 -10.02 -9.91 -2.87
CA GLU A 31 -9.25 -10.26 -1.69
C GLU A 31 -7.89 -10.82 -2.10
N GLU A 32 -6.82 -10.28 -1.51
CA GLU A 32 -5.46 -10.79 -1.67
C GLU A 32 -4.78 -10.69 -0.32
N HIS A 33 -4.01 -11.72 0.03
CA HIS A 33 -3.23 -11.75 1.28
C HIS A 33 -4.09 -11.52 2.52
N GLY A 34 -5.36 -11.91 2.47
CA GLY A 34 -6.29 -11.71 3.58
C GLY A 34 -6.86 -10.30 3.66
N LEU A 35 -6.61 -9.45 2.67
CA LEU A 35 -7.08 -8.07 2.65
C LEU A 35 -8.14 -7.92 1.57
N LYS A 36 -9.28 -7.32 1.93
CA LYS A 36 -10.37 -7.04 0.99
C LYS A 36 -10.27 -5.60 0.53
N PHE A 37 -10.34 -5.39 -0.79
CA PHE A 37 -10.07 -4.08 -1.36
C PHE A 37 -10.85 -3.85 -2.64
N ASN A 38 -11.00 -2.58 -3.01
CA ASN A 38 -11.55 -2.15 -4.29
C ASN A 38 -10.46 -1.60 -5.19
N GLU A 39 -9.38 -1.10 -4.62
CA GLU A 39 -8.31 -0.45 -5.36
C GLU A 39 -6.97 -0.93 -4.83
N LYS A 40 -6.04 -1.10 -5.74
CA LYS A 40 -4.71 -1.65 -5.45
C LYS A 40 -3.68 -0.76 -6.12
N TRP A 41 -2.74 -0.25 -5.35
CA TRP A 41 -1.63 0.58 -5.84
C TRP A 41 -0.34 -0.22 -5.74
N THR A 42 0.40 -0.30 -6.85
CA THR A 42 1.68 -1.01 -6.90
C THR A 42 2.82 -0.03 -7.08
N TYR A 43 3.81 -0.10 -6.20
CA TYR A 43 5.05 0.65 -6.27
C TYR A 43 6.21 -0.30 -6.53
N LYS A 44 7.00 0.00 -7.56
CA LYS A 44 8.23 -0.73 -7.88
C LYS A 44 9.41 0.10 -7.43
N GLN A 45 10.29 -0.49 -6.61
CA GLN A 45 11.45 0.18 -6.05
C GLN A 45 11.09 1.53 -5.44
N PRO A 46 10.13 1.55 -4.51
CA PRO A 46 9.65 2.83 -3.97
C PRO A 46 10.79 3.57 -3.27
N PRO A 47 11.00 4.86 -3.59
CA PRO A 47 12.03 5.64 -2.90
C PRO A 47 11.67 5.81 -1.43
N HIS A 48 12.66 5.81 -0.56
CA HIS A 48 12.47 6.05 0.87
C HIS A 48 11.53 5.06 1.55
N ASP A 49 11.36 3.87 0.98
CA ASP A 49 10.49 2.87 1.59
C ASP A 49 10.98 2.53 2.99
N PRO A 50 10.11 2.62 4.02
CA PRO A 50 10.58 2.37 5.39
C PRO A 50 11.05 0.94 5.63
N GLY A 51 10.61 -0.03 4.84
CA GLY A 51 11.05 -1.42 4.95
C GLY A 51 12.08 -1.82 3.90
N GLU A 52 12.57 -0.87 3.10
CA GLU A 52 13.53 -1.13 2.02
C GLU A 52 13.04 -2.21 1.06
N ALA A 53 11.76 -2.20 0.76
CA ALA A 53 11.16 -3.21 -0.10
C ALA A 53 11.53 -2.97 -1.56
N ALA A 54 11.71 -4.07 -2.31
CA ALA A 54 11.88 -4.00 -3.76
C ALA A 54 10.56 -3.64 -4.43
N GLU A 55 9.45 -4.13 -3.89
CA GLU A 55 8.12 -3.77 -4.35
C GLU A 55 7.17 -3.67 -3.16
N ARG A 56 6.19 -2.78 -3.30
CA ARG A 56 5.16 -2.59 -2.27
C ARG A 56 3.83 -2.44 -2.97
N VAL A 57 2.79 -3.07 -2.39
CA VAL A 57 1.41 -2.89 -2.83
C VAL A 57 0.61 -2.35 -1.66
N ILE A 58 -0.20 -1.34 -1.93
CA ILE A 58 -1.07 -0.73 -0.93
C ILE A 58 -2.50 -0.95 -1.38
N TYR A 59 -3.33 -1.41 -0.47
CA TYR A 59 -4.72 -1.76 -0.74
C TYR A 59 -5.65 -0.74 -0.11
N TRP A 60 -6.67 -0.36 -0.86
CA TRP A 60 -7.68 0.62 -0.44
C TRP A 60 -9.06 0.03 -0.61
N ARG A 61 -9.92 0.32 0.35
CA ARG A 61 -11.34 0.01 0.25
C ARG A 61 -12.07 1.33 0.30
N ARG A 62 -12.49 1.78 -0.88
CA ARG A 62 -12.97 3.15 -1.07
C ARG A 62 -11.86 4.12 -0.70
N TYR A 63 -12.05 4.97 0.29
CA TYR A 63 -11.04 5.93 0.73
C TYR A 63 -10.24 5.42 1.92
N ASP A 64 -10.55 4.23 2.42
CA ASP A 64 -9.92 3.70 3.63
C ASP A 64 -8.72 2.84 3.31
N TYR A 65 -7.66 3.03 4.08
CA TYR A 65 -6.49 2.16 4.01
C TYR A 65 -6.86 0.78 4.57
N VAL A 66 -6.53 -0.26 3.82
CA VAL A 66 -6.81 -1.65 4.21
C VAL A 66 -5.55 -2.33 4.71
N GLY A 67 -4.46 -2.20 3.97
CA GLY A 67 -3.23 -2.86 4.33
C GLY A 67 -2.18 -2.72 3.26
N SER A 68 -1.02 -3.29 3.51
CA SER A 68 0.11 -3.25 2.60
C SER A 68 0.84 -4.58 2.62
N VAL A 69 1.39 -4.97 1.47
CA VAL A 69 2.29 -6.11 1.36
C VAL A 69 3.56 -5.67 0.66
N VAL A 70 4.66 -6.32 1.00
CA VAL A 70 5.97 -6.00 0.44
C VAL A 70 6.69 -7.28 0.06
N ARG A 71 7.67 -7.17 -0.85
CA ARG A 71 8.67 -8.21 -1.04
C ARG A 71 10.03 -7.55 -1.11
N LYS A 72 11.03 -8.21 -0.54
CA LYS A 72 12.37 -7.67 -0.41
C LYS A 72 13.17 -7.78 -1.69
N THR A 73 12.85 -8.78 -2.50
CA THR A 73 13.53 -9.00 -3.80
C THR A 73 12.45 -9.20 -4.85
N THR A 74 12.83 -9.01 -6.13
CA THR A 74 11.87 -9.07 -7.22
C THR A 74 11.27 -10.46 -7.43
N ASP A 75 11.93 -11.50 -6.95
CA ASP A 75 11.43 -12.88 -7.02
C ASP A 75 11.16 -13.47 -5.64
N GLY A 76 11.12 -12.62 -4.60
CA GLY A 76 10.81 -13.07 -3.25
C GLY A 76 9.32 -13.18 -3.00
N ASP A 77 9.00 -13.72 -1.83
CA ASP A 77 7.60 -13.87 -1.41
C ASP A 77 7.03 -12.55 -0.94
N TRP A 78 5.74 -12.37 -1.18
CA TRP A 78 5.00 -11.24 -0.64
C TRP A 78 4.66 -11.50 0.83
N VAL A 79 4.92 -10.53 1.69
CA VAL A 79 4.57 -10.60 3.10
C VAL A 79 3.82 -9.34 3.51
N ARG A 80 2.93 -9.49 4.48
CA ARG A 80 2.17 -8.35 4.98
C ARG A 80 3.08 -7.42 5.78
N ASP A 81 2.85 -6.13 5.60
CA ASP A 81 3.52 -5.09 6.39
C ASP A 81 2.46 -4.27 7.10
N ASP A 82 2.12 -4.68 8.32
CA ASP A 82 1.08 -4.03 9.11
C ASP A 82 1.59 -2.78 9.82
N GLY A 83 2.89 -2.49 9.70
CA GLY A 83 3.50 -1.34 10.34
C GLY A 83 3.62 -0.09 9.49
N LEU A 84 3.08 -0.11 8.26
CA LEU A 84 3.21 1.03 7.36
C LEU A 84 2.60 2.33 7.92
N PRO A 85 1.39 2.33 8.48
CA PRO A 85 0.82 3.57 8.98
C PRO A 85 1.70 4.23 10.07
N GLN A 86 2.22 3.44 10.99
CA GLN A 86 3.09 3.96 12.04
C GLN A 86 4.41 4.47 11.47
N ALA A 87 4.96 3.77 10.47
CA ALA A 87 6.21 4.17 9.84
C ALA A 87 6.05 5.51 9.11
N LEU A 88 4.95 5.70 8.40
CA LEU A 88 4.68 6.95 7.71
C LEU A 88 4.44 8.09 8.70
N GLU A 89 3.76 7.80 9.80
CA GLU A 89 3.51 8.78 10.84
C GLU A 89 4.82 9.28 11.46
N ARG A 90 5.77 8.39 11.71
CA ARG A 90 7.07 8.77 12.26
C ARG A 90 7.88 9.62 11.30
N LYS A 91 7.71 9.41 10.00
CA LYS A 91 8.48 10.13 8.99
C LYS A 91 7.85 11.45 8.59
N ALA A 92 6.61 11.62 8.92
CA ALA A 92 5.91 12.88 8.68
C ALA A 92 6.26 13.91 9.78
#